data_73e02c8119d3b9f6bca35f0831034415
#
_entry.id   73e02c8119d3b9f6bca35f0831034415
#
_cell.length_a   1.000
_cell.length_b   1.000
_cell.length_c   1.000
_cell.angle_alpha   90.00
_cell.angle_beta   90.00
_cell.angle_gamma   90.00
#
_symmetry.space_group_name_H-M   'P 1'
#
loop_
_entity.id
_entity.type
_entity.pdbx_description
1 polymer ?
#
loop_
_entity_poly.entity_id
_entity_poly.type
_entity_poly.pdbx_seq_one_letter_code
_entity_poly.pdbx_strand_id
1 'polypeptide(L)'
;MVRFDPWNPDFVAYPYRVYDELRRDAPVSYFQPTNQWLISRHADVNTLLRDRRLGRSYLHVATHEEFGKQPEPDFQEPFWRVIRAGMLDVEPPVHTRLRRLVSKAFTPRMVESLRPRVRAIAEGLVDTYVEKGGGDLIAEVAEPLPVTVIAEMLGIPDGDRHLLRPWSADICGMYELNPSLEAQHTAVRAAADFAGYLKALARERRQRPGDDLISALAGIEELTEDELVGTCVLLLNAGHEATVNVTGNGWWSLFRNPGELARLRADRSLLPTAVEELMRWDTPLQMFERWVLEDIEVHGVTIPRGSEVALLFGSANRDPAVFEEPDRLDVGRADNPHISFGAGIHFCLGAPLARIELMESFGALLDRAAKLELRQEPVWKPGFIIRGLHALDLTAE
;
A
#
# COMPACT_ATOMS: atom_id res chain seq x y z
N MET A 1 20.36 6.00 -23.09
CA MET A 1 20.41 5.51 -21.69
C MET A 1 19.09 5.90 -21.05
N VAL A 2 18.28 4.93 -20.61
CA VAL A 2 16.98 5.17 -19.95
C VAL A 2 17.23 5.95 -18.66
N ARG A 3 16.49 7.03 -18.43
CA ARG A 3 16.69 7.89 -17.27
C ARG A 3 15.59 7.63 -16.23
N PHE A 4 15.81 6.66 -15.38
CA PHE A 4 15.03 6.46 -14.17
C PHE A 4 15.44 7.53 -13.13
N ASP A 5 14.50 8.36 -12.69
CA ASP A 5 14.77 9.46 -11.75
C ASP A 5 13.59 9.65 -10.80
N PRO A 6 13.52 8.85 -9.71
CA PRO A 6 12.39 8.82 -8.80
C PRO A 6 12.23 10.08 -7.96
N TRP A 7 13.14 11.02 -8.03
CA TRP A 7 13.06 12.33 -7.34
C TRP A 7 12.63 13.47 -8.28
N ASN A 8 12.54 13.20 -9.59
CA ASN A 8 12.06 14.19 -10.56
C ASN A 8 10.52 14.27 -10.51
N PRO A 9 9.92 15.45 -10.25
CA PRO A 9 8.46 15.61 -10.17
C PRO A 9 7.74 15.18 -11.46
N ASP A 10 8.30 15.44 -12.64
CA ASP A 10 7.69 15.03 -13.91
C ASP A 10 7.70 13.52 -14.07
N PHE A 11 8.75 12.84 -13.60
CA PHE A 11 8.79 11.39 -13.57
C PHE A 11 7.79 10.82 -12.57
N VAL A 12 7.71 11.38 -11.35
CA VAL A 12 6.72 10.97 -10.34
C VAL A 12 5.31 11.18 -10.86
N ALA A 13 5.04 12.29 -11.55
CA ALA A 13 3.73 12.57 -12.15
C ALA A 13 3.37 11.57 -13.26
N TYR A 14 4.34 11.13 -14.09
CA TYR A 14 4.09 10.19 -15.19
C TYR A 14 5.29 9.27 -15.46
N PRO A 15 5.48 8.18 -14.71
CA PRO A 15 6.63 7.29 -14.84
C PRO A 15 6.54 6.32 -16.03
N TYR A 16 5.38 6.14 -16.62
CA TYR A 16 5.04 5.03 -17.53
C TYR A 16 5.86 5.01 -18.81
N ARG A 17 6.23 6.18 -19.35
CA ARG A 17 7.12 6.28 -20.51
C ARG A 17 8.51 5.68 -20.23
N VAL A 18 9.06 6.00 -19.07
CA VAL A 18 10.37 5.47 -18.65
C VAL A 18 10.27 3.97 -18.37
N TYR A 19 9.15 3.52 -17.80
CA TYR A 19 8.90 2.09 -17.59
C TYR A 19 8.84 1.30 -18.89
N ASP A 20 8.22 1.86 -19.96
CA ASP A 20 8.20 1.24 -21.26
C ASP A 20 9.61 1.09 -21.83
N GLU A 21 10.43 2.15 -21.76
CA GLU A 21 11.83 2.11 -22.15
C GLU A 21 12.63 1.05 -21.37
N LEU A 22 12.43 0.97 -20.02
CA LEU A 22 13.08 -0.05 -19.20
C LEU A 22 12.69 -1.46 -19.63
N ARG A 23 11.40 -1.76 -19.77
CA ARG A 23 10.94 -3.10 -20.18
C ARG A 23 11.53 -3.52 -21.53
N ARG A 24 11.63 -2.59 -22.49
CA ARG A 24 12.11 -2.85 -23.83
C ARG A 24 13.63 -3.01 -23.90
N ASP A 25 14.35 -2.04 -23.33
CA ASP A 25 15.77 -1.84 -23.60
C ASP A 25 16.68 -2.30 -22.45
N ALA A 26 16.20 -2.30 -21.19
CA ALA A 26 16.97 -2.60 -19.99
C ALA A 26 16.10 -3.22 -18.88
N PRO A 27 15.46 -4.40 -19.13
CA PRO A 27 14.51 -4.98 -18.19
C PRO A 27 15.09 -5.34 -16.81
N VAL A 28 16.41 -5.53 -16.77
CA VAL A 28 17.23 -5.66 -15.58
C VAL A 28 18.33 -4.60 -15.68
N SER A 29 18.34 -3.63 -14.80
CA SER A 29 19.30 -2.54 -14.83
C SER A 29 19.72 -2.11 -13.42
N TYR A 30 20.99 -1.73 -13.27
CA TYR A 30 21.51 -1.26 -11.99
C TYR A 30 21.30 0.25 -11.84
N PHE A 31 20.68 0.65 -10.75
CA PHE A 31 20.45 2.05 -10.40
C PHE A 31 21.38 2.47 -9.27
N GLN A 32 22.48 3.07 -9.65
CA GLN A 32 23.58 3.44 -8.76
C GLN A 32 23.17 4.39 -7.61
N PRO A 33 22.25 5.38 -7.80
CA PRO A 33 21.90 6.28 -6.71
C PRO A 33 21.32 5.61 -5.46
N THR A 34 20.59 4.50 -5.62
CA THR A 34 20.05 3.71 -4.48
C THR A 34 20.76 2.38 -4.28
N ASN A 35 21.76 2.05 -5.13
CA ASN A 35 22.48 0.79 -5.11
C ASN A 35 21.54 -0.43 -5.27
N GLN A 36 20.54 -0.31 -6.15
CA GLN A 36 19.49 -1.32 -6.37
C GLN A 36 19.48 -1.80 -7.83
N TRP A 37 19.07 -3.04 -8.05
CA TRP A 37 18.76 -3.59 -9.36
C TRP A 37 17.26 -3.40 -9.65
N LEU A 38 16.94 -2.65 -10.71
CA LEU A 38 15.57 -2.44 -11.15
C LEU A 38 15.11 -3.62 -12.00
N ILE A 39 13.95 -4.19 -11.68
CA ILE A 39 13.30 -5.27 -12.43
C ILE A 39 11.95 -4.74 -12.93
N SER A 40 11.77 -4.70 -14.25
CA SER A 40 10.67 -3.94 -14.85
C SER A 40 9.59 -4.78 -15.54
N ARG A 41 9.85 -6.04 -15.97
CA ARG A 41 8.87 -6.89 -16.65
C ARG A 41 7.99 -7.65 -15.68
N HIS A 42 6.73 -7.82 -16.02
CA HIS A 42 5.74 -8.50 -15.18
C HIS A 42 6.15 -9.94 -14.83
N ALA A 43 6.57 -10.74 -15.80
CA ALA A 43 6.96 -12.13 -15.56
C ALA A 43 8.10 -12.26 -14.54
N ASP A 44 9.10 -11.37 -14.66
CA ASP A 44 10.27 -11.36 -13.75
C ASP A 44 9.85 -10.92 -12.36
N VAL A 45 9.14 -9.80 -12.23
CA VAL A 45 8.63 -9.28 -10.95
C VAL A 45 7.77 -10.34 -10.26
N ASN A 46 6.82 -10.96 -10.98
CA ASN A 46 5.93 -11.98 -10.44
C ASN A 46 6.68 -13.25 -10.01
N THR A 47 7.73 -13.64 -10.72
CA THR A 47 8.58 -14.79 -10.37
C THR A 47 9.41 -14.48 -9.14
N LEU A 48 10.09 -13.31 -9.11
CA LEU A 48 10.97 -12.92 -8.03
C LEU A 48 10.23 -12.66 -6.72
N LEU A 49 8.98 -12.19 -6.76
CA LEU A 49 8.12 -12.08 -5.57
C LEU A 49 7.84 -13.44 -4.89
N ARG A 50 8.05 -14.55 -5.58
CA ARG A 50 7.85 -15.93 -5.08
C ARG A 50 9.15 -16.70 -4.85
N ASP A 51 10.27 -16.12 -5.24
CA ASP A 51 11.58 -16.76 -5.14
C ASP A 51 12.09 -16.68 -3.69
N ARG A 52 12.38 -17.83 -3.09
CA ARG A 52 12.87 -17.95 -1.71
C ARG A 52 14.31 -17.46 -1.53
N ARG A 53 15.02 -17.24 -2.62
CA ARG A 53 16.36 -16.61 -2.62
C ARG A 53 16.29 -15.08 -2.45
N LEU A 54 15.06 -14.55 -2.39
CA LEU A 54 14.78 -13.14 -2.13
C LEU A 54 13.98 -13.00 -0.85
N GLY A 55 14.37 -12.05 0.01
CA GLY A 55 13.71 -11.79 1.29
C GLY A 55 13.45 -10.31 1.55
N ARG A 56 12.53 -10.03 2.45
CA ARG A 56 12.34 -8.69 3.03
C ARG A 56 13.41 -8.37 4.06
N SER A 57 13.99 -9.42 4.65
CA SER A 57 15.09 -9.32 5.60
C SER A 57 16.15 -10.35 5.28
N TYR A 58 17.41 -10.02 5.54
CA TYR A 58 18.53 -10.98 5.53
C TYR A 58 18.97 -11.38 6.94
N LEU A 59 18.45 -10.73 7.98
CA LEU A 59 18.90 -10.93 9.37
C LEU A 59 18.60 -12.32 9.93
N HIS A 60 17.77 -13.10 9.25
CA HIS A 60 17.51 -14.50 9.62
C HIS A 60 18.57 -15.48 9.10
N VAL A 61 19.44 -15.05 8.17
CA VAL A 61 20.48 -15.87 7.53
C VAL A 61 21.89 -15.29 7.66
N ALA A 62 22.01 -13.98 7.99
CA ALA A 62 23.31 -13.33 8.09
C ALA A 62 23.24 -12.08 9.01
N THR A 63 24.37 -11.72 9.61
CA THR A 63 24.56 -10.42 10.26
C THR A 63 24.71 -9.31 9.22
N HIS A 64 24.65 -8.04 9.64
CA HIS A 64 24.92 -6.90 8.77
C HIS A 64 26.31 -7.01 8.12
N GLU A 65 27.33 -7.34 8.89
CA GLU A 65 28.71 -7.49 8.43
C GLU A 65 28.86 -8.60 7.38
N GLU A 66 28.31 -9.80 7.67
CA GLU A 66 28.32 -10.94 6.74
C GLU A 66 27.56 -10.69 5.45
N PHE A 67 26.57 -9.77 5.49
CA PHE A 67 25.79 -9.36 4.33
C PHE A 67 26.37 -8.13 3.62
N GLY A 68 27.49 -7.58 4.12
CA GLY A 68 28.17 -6.40 3.56
C GLY A 68 27.36 -5.10 3.76
N LYS A 69 26.58 -5.03 4.84
CA LYS A 69 25.76 -3.87 5.19
C LYS A 69 26.20 -3.24 6.51
N GLN A 70 25.82 -1.99 6.69
CA GLN A 70 25.95 -1.33 7.98
C GLN A 70 24.62 -1.48 8.75
N PRO A 71 24.68 -1.61 10.10
CA PRO A 71 23.45 -1.52 10.89
C PRO A 71 22.84 -0.13 10.75
N GLU A 72 21.53 -0.06 10.97
CA GLU A 72 20.84 1.22 11.02
C GLU A 72 21.37 2.06 12.19
N PRO A 73 21.32 3.40 12.09
CA PRO A 73 21.73 4.29 13.17
C PRO A 73 20.97 4.00 14.48
N ASP A 74 21.66 4.07 15.63
CA ASP A 74 21.09 3.73 16.94
C ASP A 74 19.78 4.47 17.25
N PHE A 75 19.64 5.73 16.80
CA PHE A 75 18.42 6.51 17.04
C PHE A 75 17.18 5.92 16.33
N GLN A 76 17.36 5.09 15.30
CA GLN A 76 16.26 4.44 14.57
C GLN A 76 15.80 3.13 15.25
N GLU A 77 16.50 2.65 16.27
CA GLU A 77 16.18 1.38 16.92
C GLU A 77 14.71 1.27 17.39
N PRO A 78 14.07 2.31 17.98
CA PRO A 78 12.67 2.24 18.38
C PRO A 78 11.72 2.00 17.21
N PHE A 79 12.01 2.55 16.03
CA PHE A 79 11.26 2.32 14.81
C PHE A 79 11.40 0.88 14.32
N TRP A 80 12.64 0.42 14.11
CA TRP A 80 12.90 -0.91 13.57
C TRP A 80 12.46 -2.03 14.49
N ARG A 81 12.47 -1.83 15.80
CA ARG A 81 11.92 -2.77 16.78
C ARG A 81 10.43 -3.01 16.52
N VAL A 82 9.66 -1.97 16.28
CA VAL A 82 8.23 -2.06 16.00
C VAL A 82 7.97 -2.70 14.64
N ILE A 83 8.67 -2.25 13.61
CA ILE A 83 8.47 -2.72 12.23
C ILE A 83 8.86 -4.21 12.09
N ARG A 84 10.01 -4.61 12.63
CA ARG A 84 10.50 -6.00 12.59
C ARG A 84 9.72 -6.96 13.49
N ALA A 85 8.89 -6.47 14.39
CA ALA A 85 7.93 -7.28 15.14
C ALA A 85 6.68 -7.63 14.29
N GLY A 86 6.41 -6.90 13.21
CA GLY A 86 5.35 -7.20 12.25
C GLY A 86 5.74 -8.26 11.23
N MET A 87 4.74 -8.84 10.55
CA MET A 87 4.96 -9.92 9.58
C MET A 87 5.56 -9.49 8.24
N LEU A 88 5.70 -8.20 7.94
CA LEU A 88 6.17 -7.74 6.64
C LEU A 88 7.70 -7.87 6.48
N ASP A 89 8.44 -7.55 7.55
CA ASP A 89 9.91 -7.46 7.51
C ASP A 89 10.59 -8.65 8.20
N VAL A 90 9.93 -9.80 8.20
CA VAL A 90 10.43 -11.08 8.71
C VAL A 90 10.23 -12.19 7.68
N GLU A 91 11.07 -13.24 7.79
CA GLU A 91 11.05 -14.38 6.89
C GLU A 91 10.58 -15.67 7.60
N PRO A 92 10.25 -16.75 6.86
CA PRO A 92 9.98 -18.05 7.45
C PRO A 92 11.15 -18.54 8.33
N PRO A 93 10.91 -19.19 9.50
CA PRO A 93 9.58 -19.65 9.96
C PRO A 93 8.76 -18.60 10.70
N VAL A 94 9.34 -17.45 11.11
CA VAL A 94 8.67 -16.41 11.91
C VAL A 94 7.50 -15.83 11.13
N HIS A 95 7.73 -15.40 9.87
CA HIS A 95 6.66 -14.91 8.97
C HIS A 95 5.48 -15.90 8.90
N THR A 96 5.77 -17.18 8.64
CA THR A 96 4.72 -18.20 8.48
C THR A 96 3.87 -18.34 9.75
N ARG A 97 4.52 -18.31 10.93
CA ARG A 97 3.83 -18.36 12.22
C ARG A 97 2.95 -17.13 12.43
N LEU A 98 3.50 -15.93 12.30
CA LEU A 98 2.75 -14.67 12.47
C LEU A 98 1.59 -14.59 11.49
N ARG A 99 1.83 -14.84 10.19
CA ARG A 99 0.80 -14.84 9.16
C ARG A 99 -0.35 -15.77 9.48
N ARG A 100 -0.05 -17.00 9.95
CA ARG A 100 -1.05 -17.98 10.35
C ARG A 100 -1.89 -17.50 11.54
N LEU A 101 -1.24 -16.90 12.56
CA LEU A 101 -1.93 -16.39 13.75
C LEU A 101 -2.86 -15.22 13.40
N VAL A 102 -2.36 -14.24 12.67
CA VAL A 102 -3.16 -13.06 12.27
C VAL A 102 -4.30 -13.47 11.32
N SER A 103 -4.06 -14.40 10.38
CA SER A 103 -5.10 -14.87 9.45
C SER A 103 -6.25 -15.62 10.15
N LYS A 104 -6.07 -16.11 11.37
CA LYS A 104 -7.17 -16.67 12.16
C LYS A 104 -8.17 -15.59 12.65
N ALA A 105 -7.65 -14.40 12.96
CA ALA A 105 -8.46 -13.26 13.38
C ALA A 105 -8.95 -12.43 12.16
N PHE A 106 -8.15 -12.38 11.08
CA PHE A 106 -8.44 -11.62 9.86
C PHE A 106 -8.85 -12.56 8.72
N THR A 107 -10.04 -13.14 8.81
CA THR A 107 -10.55 -14.10 7.82
C THR A 107 -11.36 -13.41 6.71
N PRO A 108 -11.45 -14.00 5.49
CA PRO A 108 -12.32 -13.48 4.43
C PRO A 108 -13.78 -13.29 4.86
N ARG A 109 -14.29 -14.18 5.73
CA ARG A 109 -15.66 -14.08 6.27
C ARG A 109 -15.80 -12.87 7.20
N MET A 110 -14.82 -12.63 8.08
CA MET A 110 -14.81 -11.46 8.96
C MET A 110 -14.76 -10.19 8.12
N VAL A 111 -13.85 -10.12 7.13
CA VAL A 111 -13.73 -8.98 6.24
C VAL A 111 -15.03 -8.70 5.49
N GLU A 112 -15.69 -9.74 4.93
CA GLU A 112 -16.97 -9.57 4.24
C GLU A 112 -18.08 -9.08 5.19
N SER A 113 -18.03 -9.47 6.48
CA SER A 113 -18.99 -8.97 7.47
C SER A 113 -18.85 -7.48 7.79
N LEU A 114 -17.71 -6.86 7.45
CA LEU A 114 -17.50 -5.41 7.58
C LEU A 114 -18.17 -4.61 6.45
N ARG A 115 -18.49 -5.23 5.31
CA ARG A 115 -19.04 -4.54 4.13
C ARG A 115 -20.22 -3.61 4.42
N PRO A 116 -21.26 -4.01 5.20
CA PRO A 116 -22.38 -3.10 5.50
C PRO A 116 -21.91 -1.86 6.27
N ARG A 117 -20.91 -2.02 7.16
CA ARG A 117 -20.36 -0.91 7.93
C ARG A 117 -19.50 0.00 7.08
N VAL A 118 -18.61 -0.57 6.22
CA VAL A 118 -17.80 0.18 5.25
C VAL A 118 -18.71 1.01 4.34
N ARG A 119 -19.79 0.40 3.82
CA ARG A 119 -20.80 1.09 3.02
C ARG A 119 -21.41 2.27 3.77
N ALA A 120 -21.89 2.06 4.99
CA ALA A 120 -22.51 3.13 5.78
C ALA A 120 -21.55 4.29 6.06
N ILE A 121 -20.24 4.01 6.30
CA ILE A 121 -19.24 5.04 6.49
C ILE A 121 -19.01 5.78 5.15
N ALA A 122 -18.81 5.06 4.05
CA ALA A 122 -18.59 5.65 2.72
C ALA A 122 -19.77 6.54 2.30
N GLU A 123 -21.00 6.05 2.47
CA GLU A 123 -22.22 6.80 2.17
C GLU A 123 -22.33 8.08 3.00
N GLY A 124 -22.09 8.01 4.31
CA GLY A 124 -22.15 9.19 5.19
C GLY A 124 -21.08 10.26 4.85
N LEU A 125 -19.87 9.82 4.51
CA LEU A 125 -18.80 10.73 4.06
C LEU A 125 -19.17 11.39 2.73
N VAL A 126 -19.67 10.61 1.78
CA VAL A 126 -20.07 11.11 0.45
C VAL A 126 -21.29 12.03 0.55
N ASP A 127 -22.30 11.72 1.37
CA ASP A 127 -23.46 12.59 1.60
C ASP A 127 -23.01 13.97 2.09
N THR A 128 -22.16 14.01 3.13
CA THR A 128 -21.59 15.27 3.65
C THR A 128 -20.79 16.03 2.57
N TYR A 129 -20.02 15.29 1.78
CA TYR A 129 -19.21 15.87 0.71
C TYR A 129 -20.07 16.51 -0.41
N VAL A 130 -21.13 15.83 -0.82
CA VAL A 130 -22.07 16.31 -1.84
C VAL A 130 -22.92 17.48 -1.32
N GLU A 131 -23.45 17.39 -0.09
CA GLU A 131 -24.27 18.44 0.53
C GLU A 131 -23.57 19.81 0.59
N LYS A 132 -22.25 19.84 0.75
CA LYS A 132 -21.45 21.07 0.74
C LYS A 132 -20.97 21.49 -0.64
N GLY A 133 -21.32 20.77 -1.71
CA GLY A 133 -20.97 21.07 -3.10
C GLY A 133 -19.54 20.64 -3.49
N GLY A 134 -18.97 19.65 -2.84
CA GLY A 134 -17.64 19.12 -3.11
C GLY A 134 -16.54 19.72 -2.22
N GLY A 135 -15.28 19.61 -2.66
CA GLY A 135 -14.07 20.01 -1.95
C GLY A 135 -12.90 19.07 -2.27
N ASP A 136 -11.97 18.91 -1.33
CA ASP A 136 -10.87 17.94 -1.48
C ASP A 136 -11.36 16.51 -1.20
N LEU A 137 -11.56 15.74 -2.27
CA LEU A 137 -12.00 14.34 -2.17
C LEU A 137 -11.06 13.48 -1.33
N ILE A 138 -9.76 13.77 -1.36
CA ILE A 138 -8.78 12.99 -0.60
C ILE A 138 -8.99 13.23 0.89
N ALA A 139 -8.96 14.46 1.34
CA ALA A 139 -9.05 14.81 2.75
C ALA A 139 -10.42 14.47 3.37
N GLU A 140 -11.50 14.46 2.56
CA GLU A 140 -12.86 14.40 3.07
C GLU A 140 -13.57 13.07 2.87
N VAL A 141 -13.09 12.24 1.94
CA VAL A 141 -13.67 10.92 1.66
C VAL A 141 -12.59 9.83 1.67
N ALA A 142 -11.53 10.00 0.88
CA ALA A 142 -10.55 8.93 0.66
C ALA A 142 -9.75 8.58 1.92
N GLU A 143 -9.33 9.58 2.70
CA GLU A 143 -8.57 9.37 3.95
C GLU A 143 -9.46 8.93 5.12
N PRO A 144 -10.61 9.57 5.41
CA PRO A 144 -11.41 9.20 6.57
C PRO A 144 -11.96 7.78 6.51
N LEU A 145 -12.27 7.25 5.32
CA LEU A 145 -12.86 5.93 5.18
C LEU A 145 -11.97 4.81 5.72
N PRO A 146 -10.77 4.54 5.18
CA PRO A 146 -9.94 3.43 5.64
C PRO A 146 -9.46 3.64 7.09
N VAL A 147 -9.16 4.87 7.51
CA VAL A 147 -8.78 5.15 8.91
C VAL A 147 -9.90 4.78 9.87
N THR A 148 -11.14 5.13 9.55
CA THR A 148 -12.31 4.80 10.40
C THR A 148 -12.53 3.29 10.44
N VAL A 149 -12.46 2.61 9.29
CA VAL A 149 -12.65 1.15 9.20
C VAL A 149 -11.57 0.42 10.01
N ILE A 150 -10.31 0.78 9.85
CA ILE A 150 -9.20 0.18 10.60
C ILE A 150 -9.33 0.48 12.11
N ALA A 151 -9.68 1.72 12.48
CA ALA A 151 -9.88 2.11 13.88
C ALA A 151 -10.97 1.27 14.54
N GLU A 152 -12.14 1.10 13.89
CA GLU A 152 -13.22 0.27 14.38
C GLU A 152 -12.81 -1.20 14.49
N MET A 153 -12.15 -1.73 13.46
CA MET A 153 -11.65 -3.10 13.44
C MET A 153 -10.66 -3.37 14.58
N LEU A 154 -9.74 -2.43 14.86
CA LEU A 154 -8.78 -2.54 15.96
C LEU A 154 -9.39 -2.27 17.34
N GLY A 155 -10.61 -1.72 17.41
CA GLY A 155 -11.25 -1.32 18.67
C GLY A 155 -10.66 -0.05 19.28
N ILE A 156 -10.15 0.87 18.43
CA ILE A 156 -9.65 2.17 18.86
C ILE A 156 -10.85 3.05 19.28
N PRO A 157 -10.85 3.63 20.49
CA PRO A 157 -11.89 4.55 20.95
C PRO A 157 -12.07 5.74 19.99
N ASP A 158 -13.31 6.21 19.81
CA ASP A 158 -13.63 7.31 18.89
C ASP A 158 -12.81 8.58 19.18
N GLY A 159 -12.58 8.90 20.46
CA GLY A 159 -11.81 10.06 20.87
C GLY A 159 -10.34 10.04 20.45
N ASP A 160 -9.79 8.84 20.18
CA ASP A 160 -8.36 8.65 19.87
C ASP A 160 -8.10 8.47 18.37
N ARG A 161 -9.15 8.29 17.54
CA ARG A 161 -9.00 8.03 16.10
C ARG A 161 -8.23 9.12 15.36
N HIS A 162 -8.30 10.35 15.84
CA HIS A 162 -7.57 11.49 15.27
C HIS A 162 -6.04 11.35 15.33
N LEU A 163 -5.50 10.48 16.20
CA LEU A 163 -4.08 10.20 16.35
C LEU A 163 -3.53 9.28 15.26
N LEU A 164 -4.39 8.43 14.68
CA LEU A 164 -3.96 7.36 13.78
C LEU A 164 -3.36 7.87 12.47
N ARG A 165 -4.02 8.85 11.85
CA ARG A 165 -3.57 9.42 10.58
C ARG A 165 -2.19 10.06 10.67
N PRO A 166 -1.90 10.96 11.62
CA PRO A 166 -0.54 11.52 11.78
C PRO A 166 0.51 10.44 11.99
N TRP A 167 0.28 9.48 12.88
CA TRP A 167 1.23 8.39 13.13
C TRP A 167 1.50 7.55 11.87
N SER A 168 0.44 7.19 11.12
CA SER A 168 0.60 6.42 9.89
C SER A 168 1.40 7.18 8.84
N ALA A 169 1.06 8.44 8.57
CA ALA A 169 1.74 9.27 7.59
C ALA A 169 3.24 9.46 7.93
N ASP A 170 3.53 9.75 9.19
CA ASP A 170 4.90 9.95 9.67
C ASP A 170 5.74 8.66 9.56
N ILE A 171 5.16 7.50 9.94
CA ILE A 171 5.82 6.20 9.80
C ILE A 171 6.08 5.87 8.32
N CYS A 172 5.09 6.10 7.45
CA CYS A 172 5.21 5.83 6.01
C CYS A 172 6.28 6.70 5.34
N GLY A 173 6.57 7.89 5.86
CA GLY A 173 7.68 8.73 5.39
C GLY A 173 9.05 8.05 5.43
N MET A 174 9.24 7.03 6.31
CA MET A 174 10.47 6.25 6.40
C MET A 174 10.64 5.26 5.23
N TYR A 175 9.56 4.90 4.53
CA TYR A 175 9.60 3.93 3.42
C TYR A 175 10.00 4.56 2.08
N GLU A 176 10.08 5.89 2.01
CA GLU A 176 10.51 6.58 0.78
C GLU A 176 12.03 6.44 0.53
N LEU A 177 12.42 6.58 -0.74
CA LEU A 177 13.82 6.53 -1.14
C LEU A 177 14.61 7.70 -0.52
N ASN A 178 15.63 7.39 0.28
CA ASN A 178 16.48 8.37 0.97
C ASN A 178 15.69 9.40 1.80
N PRO A 179 14.92 8.97 2.82
CA PRO A 179 14.16 9.89 3.66
C PRO A 179 15.09 10.89 4.35
N SER A 180 14.65 12.15 4.45
CA SER A 180 15.41 13.19 5.15
C SER A 180 15.61 12.84 6.62
N LEU A 181 16.65 13.38 7.25
CA LEU A 181 16.90 13.15 8.68
C LEU A 181 15.71 13.60 9.56
N GLU A 182 15.01 14.66 9.15
CA GLU A 182 13.79 15.12 9.82
C GLU A 182 12.67 14.09 9.71
N ALA A 183 12.42 13.55 8.51
CA ALA A 183 11.44 12.48 8.29
C ALA A 183 11.78 11.23 9.12
N GLN A 184 13.06 10.83 9.18
CA GLN A 184 13.51 9.70 9.99
C GLN A 184 13.21 9.93 11.49
N HIS A 185 13.56 11.08 12.05
CA HIS A 185 13.27 11.39 13.45
C HIS A 185 11.77 11.45 13.75
N THR A 186 10.99 11.97 12.82
CA THR A 186 9.53 12.04 12.93
C THR A 186 8.92 10.64 12.92
N ALA A 187 9.35 9.78 12.00
CA ALA A 187 8.91 8.37 11.94
C ALA A 187 9.26 7.59 13.22
N VAL A 188 10.47 7.79 13.77
CA VAL A 188 10.90 7.14 15.02
C VAL A 188 9.99 7.56 16.19
N ARG A 189 9.67 8.85 16.34
CA ARG A 189 8.75 9.32 17.38
C ARG A 189 7.35 8.74 17.20
N ALA A 190 6.81 8.83 15.98
CA ALA A 190 5.47 8.30 15.66
C ALA A 190 5.36 6.80 15.94
N ALA A 191 6.37 6.01 15.57
CA ALA A 191 6.39 4.57 15.84
C ALA A 191 6.44 4.28 17.35
N ALA A 192 7.23 5.02 18.11
CA ALA A 192 7.32 4.84 19.56
C ALA A 192 6.01 5.22 20.28
N ASP A 193 5.41 6.35 19.93
CA ASP A 193 4.16 6.84 20.51
C ASP A 193 2.99 5.89 20.20
N PHE A 194 2.87 5.47 18.94
CA PHE A 194 1.82 4.55 18.53
C PHE A 194 2.00 3.16 19.18
N ALA A 195 3.24 2.65 19.24
CA ALA A 195 3.51 1.39 19.92
C ALA A 195 3.18 1.48 21.43
N GLY A 196 3.50 2.59 22.10
CA GLY A 196 3.14 2.84 23.50
C GLY A 196 1.63 2.83 23.72
N TYR A 197 0.88 3.51 22.85
CA TYR A 197 -0.58 3.53 22.86
C TYR A 197 -1.17 2.12 22.68
N LEU A 198 -0.72 1.38 21.66
CA LEU A 198 -1.22 0.03 21.40
C LEU A 198 -0.89 -0.96 22.53
N LYS A 199 0.28 -0.84 23.18
CA LYS A 199 0.62 -1.65 24.36
C LYS A 199 -0.36 -1.40 25.51
N ALA A 200 -0.68 -0.15 25.78
CA ALA A 200 -1.65 0.21 26.82
C ALA A 200 -3.04 -0.35 26.50
N LEU A 201 -3.51 -0.18 25.26
CA LEU A 201 -4.81 -0.69 24.81
C LEU A 201 -4.84 -2.23 24.84
N ALA A 202 -3.79 -2.92 24.38
CA ALA A 202 -3.74 -4.37 24.42
C ALA A 202 -3.78 -4.93 25.86
N ARG A 203 -3.16 -4.25 26.84
CA ARG A 203 -3.22 -4.62 28.25
C ARG A 203 -4.62 -4.43 28.82
N GLU A 204 -5.31 -3.36 28.43
CA GLU A 204 -6.71 -3.15 28.80
C GLU A 204 -7.60 -4.26 28.23
N ARG A 205 -7.44 -4.58 26.94
CA ARG A 205 -8.23 -5.64 26.25
C ARG A 205 -7.99 -7.04 26.80
N ARG A 206 -6.81 -7.35 27.31
CA ARG A 206 -6.57 -8.61 28.04
C ARG A 206 -7.42 -8.73 29.30
N GLN A 207 -7.70 -7.63 29.97
CA GLN A 207 -8.51 -7.60 31.21
C GLN A 207 -10.01 -7.50 30.89
N ARG A 208 -10.37 -6.80 29.82
CA ARG A 208 -11.74 -6.53 29.37
C ARG A 208 -11.83 -6.69 27.84
N PRO A 209 -11.93 -7.94 27.34
CA PRO A 209 -12.00 -8.18 25.91
C PRO A 209 -13.24 -7.53 25.29
N GLY A 210 -13.06 -6.90 24.13
CA GLY A 210 -14.12 -6.40 23.27
C GLY A 210 -14.33 -7.32 22.05
N ASP A 211 -15.25 -6.92 21.18
CA ASP A 211 -15.44 -7.54 19.86
C ASP A 211 -14.58 -6.80 18.82
N ASP A 212 -13.26 -6.86 19.02
CA ASP A 212 -12.28 -6.16 18.20
C ASP A 212 -11.03 -7.02 17.94
N LEU A 213 -10.23 -6.63 16.93
CA LEU A 213 -9.08 -7.40 16.53
C LEU A 213 -7.95 -7.39 17.58
N ILE A 214 -7.77 -6.29 18.32
CA ILE A 214 -6.76 -6.24 19.40
C ILE A 214 -7.14 -7.23 20.50
N SER A 215 -8.41 -7.34 20.87
CA SER A 215 -8.91 -8.32 21.82
C SER A 215 -8.66 -9.75 21.34
N ALA A 216 -8.97 -10.02 20.05
CA ALA A 216 -8.74 -11.33 19.44
C ALA A 216 -7.25 -11.71 19.42
N LEU A 217 -6.38 -10.77 19.03
CA LEU A 217 -4.92 -10.98 19.00
C LEU A 217 -4.34 -11.12 20.42
N ALA A 218 -4.82 -10.33 21.39
CA ALA A 218 -4.36 -10.37 22.78
C ALA A 218 -4.71 -11.69 23.49
N GLY A 219 -5.71 -12.43 22.98
CA GLY A 219 -6.08 -13.77 23.43
C GLY A 219 -5.23 -14.89 22.85
N ILE A 220 -4.30 -14.63 21.92
CA ILE A 220 -3.43 -15.62 21.30
C ILE A 220 -2.16 -15.76 22.15
N GLU A 221 -2.02 -16.85 22.89
CA GLU A 221 -0.88 -17.10 23.80
C GLU A 221 0.48 -17.15 23.05
N GLU A 222 0.49 -17.65 21.79
CA GLU A 222 1.71 -17.74 20.99
C GLU A 222 2.19 -16.40 20.40
N LEU A 223 1.41 -15.32 20.58
CA LEU A 223 1.74 -13.99 20.07
C LEU A 223 2.32 -13.13 21.21
N THR A 224 3.54 -12.64 21.04
CA THR A 224 4.14 -11.72 22.01
C THR A 224 3.49 -10.33 21.95
N GLU A 225 3.66 -9.52 23.00
CA GLU A 225 3.14 -8.15 23.02
C GLU A 225 3.74 -7.29 21.88
N ASP A 226 5.04 -7.43 21.60
CA ASP A 226 5.68 -6.68 20.52
C ASP A 226 5.18 -7.14 19.13
N GLU A 227 4.96 -8.42 18.92
CA GLU A 227 4.38 -8.95 17.66
C GLU A 227 2.93 -8.51 17.46
N LEU A 228 2.13 -8.45 18.52
CA LEU A 228 0.78 -7.88 18.48
C LEU A 228 0.84 -6.42 18.04
N VAL A 229 1.67 -5.62 18.71
CA VAL A 229 1.85 -4.19 18.42
C VAL A 229 2.36 -3.98 16.99
N GLY A 230 3.43 -4.67 16.59
CA GLY A 230 3.97 -4.57 15.22
C GLY A 230 2.94 -4.97 14.16
N THR A 231 2.10 -5.97 14.46
CA THR A 231 0.98 -6.35 13.59
C THR A 231 -0.05 -5.23 13.46
N CYS A 232 -0.47 -4.60 14.56
CA CYS A 232 -1.46 -3.52 14.54
C CYS A 232 -0.93 -2.27 13.83
N VAL A 233 0.35 -1.91 14.05
CA VAL A 233 1.03 -0.82 13.33
C VAL A 233 1.05 -1.11 11.82
N LEU A 234 1.43 -2.34 11.44
CA LEU A 234 1.44 -2.76 10.04
C LEU A 234 0.04 -2.68 9.41
N LEU A 235 -0.99 -3.15 10.10
CA LEU A 235 -2.36 -3.13 9.57
C LEU A 235 -2.86 -1.71 9.34
N LEU A 236 -2.56 -0.76 10.22
CA LEU A 236 -2.91 0.64 10.00
C LEU A 236 -2.17 1.22 8.79
N ASN A 237 -0.83 1.15 8.80
CA ASN A 237 -0.01 1.79 7.78
C ASN A 237 -0.28 1.21 6.38
N ALA A 238 -0.33 -0.12 6.27
CA ALA A 238 -0.59 -0.78 5.00
C ALA A 238 -2.05 -0.62 4.52
N GLY A 239 -3.01 -0.56 5.44
CA GLY A 239 -4.44 -0.44 5.11
C GLY A 239 -4.90 0.96 4.76
N HIS A 240 -4.18 1.99 5.22
CA HIS A 240 -4.57 3.39 5.04
C HIS A 240 -3.99 3.98 3.75
N GLU A 241 -2.68 4.19 3.67
CA GLU A 241 -2.04 4.98 2.61
C GLU A 241 -2.33 4.46 1.19
N ALA A 242 -2.27 3.15 0.98
CA ALA A 242 -2.48 2.60 -0.35
C ALA A 242 -3.92 2.80 -0.84
N THR A 243 -4.92 2.58 0.02
CA THR A 243 -6.35 2.73 -0.34
C THR A 243 -6.69 4.19 -0.64
N VAL A 244 -6.18 5.13 0.14
CA VAL A 244 -6.31 6.58 -0.10
C VAL A 244 -5.78 6.95 -1.49
N ASN A 245 -4.56 6.49 -1.79
CA ASN A 245 -3.92 6.84 -3.06
C ASN A 245 -4.60 6.16 -4.25
N VAL A 246 -5.10 4.90 -4.13
CA VAL A 246 -5.92 4.28 -5.20
C VAL A 246 -7.18 5.09 -5.45
N THR A 247 -7.84 5.57 -4.40
CA THR A 247 -9.06 6.39 -4.54
C THR A 247 -8.76 7.68 -5.30
N GLY A 248 -7.74 8.44 -4.89
CA GLY A 248 -7.34 9.68 -5.56
C GLY A 248 -6.87 9.46 -7.00
N ASN A 249 -5.91 8.54 -7.20
CA ASN A 249 -5.35 8.21 -8.52
C ASN A 249 -6.43 7.65 -9.46
N GLY A 250 -7.35 6.84 -8.93
CA GLY A 250 -8.44 6.23 -9.68
C GLY A 250 -9.44 7.28 -10.19
N TRP A 251 -9.90 8.20 -9.33
CA TRP A 251 -10.77 9.28 -9.76
C TRP A 251 -10.08 10.21 -10.75
N TRP A 252 -8.81 10.57 -10.50
CA TRP A 252 -8.02 11.33 -11.46
C TRP A 252 -7.93 10.63 -12.82
N SER A 253 -7.67 9.32 -12.81
CA SER A 253 -7.62 8.51 -14.04
C SER A 253 -8.95 8.49 -14.79
N LEU A 254 -10.08 8.40 -14.08
CA LEU A 254 -11.40 8.46 -14.68
C LEU A 254 -11.71 9.84 -15.29
N PHE A 255 -11.31 10.94 -14.65
CA PHE A 255 -11.46 12.29 -15.25
C PHE A 255 -10.62 12.45 -16.52
N ARG A 256 -9.45 11.84 -16.58
CA ARG A 256 -8.61 11.82 -17.80
C ARG A 256 -9.14 10.88 -18.89
N ASN A 257 -10.07 9.99 -18.56
CA ASN A 257 -10.70 9.03 -19.47
C ASN A 257 -12.24 9.14 -19.39
N PRO A 258 -12.84 10.26 -19.82
CA PRO A 258 -14.26 10.55 -19.60
C PRO A 258 -15.21 9.53 -20.24
N GLY A 259 -14.79 8.84 -21.30
CA GLY A 259 -15.53 7.73 -21.88
C GLY A 259 -15.69 6.53 -20.94
N GLU A 260 -14.64 6.19 -20.19
CA GLU A 260 -14.67 5.10 -19.22
C GLU A 260 -15.47 5.50 -17.96
N LEU A 261 -15.38 6.76 -17.52
CA LEU A 261 -16.25 7.28 -16.46
C LEU A 261 -17.73 7.22 -16.86
N ALA A 262 -18.08 7.65 -18.07
CA ALA A 262 -19.45 7.58 -18.59
C ALA A 262 -19.95 6.13 -18.68
N ARG A 263 -19.11 5.20 -19.13
CA ARG A 263 -19.41 3.76 -19.20
C ARG A 263 -19.68 3.18 -17.82
N LEU A 264 -18.84 3.50 -16.82
CA LEU A 264 -19.00 3.06 -15.43
C LEU A 264 -20.25 3.69 -14.77
N ARG A 265 -20.60 4.95 -15.12
CA ARG A 265 -21.85 5.57 -14.70
C ARG A 265 -23.08 4.91 -15.29
N ALA A 266 -23.01 4.47 -16.55
CA ALA A 266 -24.12 3.82 -17.24
C ALA A 266 -24.33 2.36 -16.78
N ASP A 267 -23.26 1.66 -16.40
CA ASP A 267 -23.32 0.25 -15.99
C ASP A 267 -22.52 0.01 -14.72
N ARG A 268 -23.19 -0.01 -13.57
CA ARG A 268 -22.61 -0.29 -12.24
C ARG A 268 -22.10 -1.71 -12.07
N SER A 269 -22.50 -2.65 -12.93
CA SER A 269 -21.98 -4.03 -12.87
C SER A 269 -20.50 -4.12 -13.20
N LEU A 270 -19.94 -3.06 -13.83
CA LEU A 270 -18.51 -2.93 -14.12
C LEU A 270 -17.68 -2.49 -12.88
N LEU A 271 -18.29 -2.09 -11.78
CA LEU A 271 -17.54 -1.56 -10.62
C LEU A 271 -16.47 -2.54 -10.09
N PRO A 272 -16.71 -3.85 -9.97
CA PRO A 272 -15.67 -4.78 -9.54
C PRO A 272 -14.46 -4.82 -10.49
N THR A 273 -14.68 -4.86 -11.81
CA THR A 273 -13.59 -4.85 -12.79
C THR A 273 -12.90 -3.49 -12.87
N ALA A 274 -13.66 -2.40 -12.71
CA ALA A 274 -13.13 -1.05 -12.67
C ALA A 274 -12.16 -0.85 -11.50
N VAL A 275 -12.47 -1.35 -10.31
CA VAL A 275 -11.59 -1.27 -9.14
C VAL A 275 -10.25 -2.00 -9.40
N GLU A 276 -10.28 -3.22 -9.95
CA GLU A 276 -9.06 -3.94 -10.32
C GLU A 276 -8.26 -3.19 -11.41
N GLU A 277 -8.95 -2.61 -12.40
CA GLU A 277 -8.31 -1.86 -13.47
C GLU A 277 -7.68 -0.55 -12.97
N LEU A 278 -8.33 0.18 -12.08
CA LEU A 278 -7.76 1.39 -11.48
C LEU A 278 -6.51 1.08 -10.65
N MET A 279 -6.51 -0.04 -9.92
CA MET A 279 -5.31 -0.51 -9.20
C MET A 279 -4.18 -0.94 -10.16
N ARG A 280 -4.50 -1.56 -11.28
CA ARG A 280 -3.51 -1.88 -12.33
C ARG A 280 -2.96 -0.62 -12.98
N TRP A 281 -3.90 0.24 -13.42
CA TRP A 281 -3.61 1.42 -14.25
C TRP A 281 -2.67 2.41 -13.58
N ASP A 282 -2.91 2.71 -12.32
CA ASP A 282 -2.10 3.65 -11.55
C ASP A 282 -1.92 3.16 -10.09
N THR A 283 -1.13 2.06 -9.98
CA THR A 283 -0.88 1.45 -8.68
C THR A 283 -0.20 2.44 -7.72
N PRO A 284 -0.67 2.59 -6.47
CA PRO A 284 -0.05 3.49 -5.51
C PRO A 284 1.35 3.02 -5.11
N LEU A 285 1.57 1.71 -4.95
CA LEU A 285 2.88 1.16 -4.66
C LEU A 285 3.62 0.94 -5.98
N GLN A 286 4.57 1.82 -6.29
CA GLN A 286 5.28 1.82 -7.57
C GLN A 286 6.38 0.76 -7.63
N MET A 287 7.01 0.45 -6.50
CA MET A 287 8.03 -0.57 -6.41
C MET A 287 8.03 -1.23 -5.03
N PHE A 288 8.63 -2.41 -4.95
CA PHE A 288 8.82 -3.12 -3.70
C PHE A 288 10.17 -3.83 -3.67
N GLU A 289 10.92 -3.65 -2.59
CA GLU A 289 12.30 -4.14 -2.51
C GLU A 289 12.38 -5.56 -1.96
N ARG A 290 13.48 -6.24 -2.36
CA ARG A 290 13.91 -7.53 -1.82
C ARG A 290 15.42 -7.59 -1.71
N TRP A 291 15.91 -8.16 -0.64
CA TRP A 291 17.30 -8.56 -0.48
C TRP A 291 17.58 -9.85 -1.22
N VAL A 292 18.69 -9.91 -1.94
CA VAL A 292 19.17 -11.11 -2.63
C VAL A 292 19.98 -11.94 -1.63
N LEU A 293 19.39 -13.05 -1.16
CA LEU A 293 19.96 -13.94 -0.13
C LEU A 293 20.95 -14.94 -0.72
N GLU A 294 20.79 -15.28 -1.99
CA GLU A 294 21.67 -16.14 -2.81
C GLU A 294 21.76 -15.55 -4.20
N ASP A 295 22.86 -15.77 -4.91
CA ASP A 295 23.01 -15.28 -6.30
C ASP A 295 21.82 -15.70 -7.16
N ILE A 296 21.28 -14.77 -7.93
CA ILE A 296 20.23 -15.02 -8.91
C ILE A 296 20.67 -14.60 -10.32
N GLU A 297 20.11 -15.25 -11.31
CA GLU A 297 20.29 -14.87 -12.71
C GLU A 297 18.96 -14.45 -13.32
N VAL A 298 18.92 -13.27 -13.95
CA VAL A 298 17.74 -12.73 -14.63
C VAL A 298 18.19 -12.17 -15.98
N HIS A 299 17.69 -12.73 -17.09
CA HIS A 299 18.07 -12.36 -18.46
C HIS A 299 19.59 -12.35 -18.72
N GLY A 300 20.33 -13.33 -18.17
CA GLY A 300 21.78 -13.41 -18.32
C GLY A 300 22.58 -12.42 -17.48
N VAL A 301 21.90 -11.67 -16.60
CA VAL A 301 22.54 -10.79 -15.63
C VAL A 301 22.58 -11.50 -14.28
N THR A 302 23.79 -11.75 -13.75
CA THR A 302 23.95 -12.25 -12.40
C THR A 302 23.82 -11.12 -11.39
N ILE A 303 22.85 -11.24 -10.49
CA ILE A 303 22.66 -10.33 -9.35
C ILE A 303 23.17 -11.02 -8.10
N PRO A 304 24.28 -10.54 -7.52
CA PRO A 304 24.93 -11.26 -6.43
C PRO A 304 24.20 -11.12 -5.10
N ARG A 305 24.41 -12.11 -4.23
CA ARG A 305 24.02 -12.06 -2.82
C ARG A 305 24.48 -10.74 -2.18
N GLY A 306 23.67 -10.18 -1.31
CA GLY A 306 23.92 -8.88 -0.68
C GLY A 306 23.45 -7.68 -1.50
N SER A 307 23.00 -7.89 -2.76
CA SER A 307 22.32 -6.87 -3.55
C SER A 307 20.90 -6.66 -3.06
N GLU A 308 20.32 -5.54 -3.47
CA GLU A 308 18.90 -5.26 -3.34
C GLU A 308 18.26 -5.14 -4.72
N VAL A 309 17.10 -5.75 -4.90
CA VAL A 309 16.29 -5.62 -6.12
C VAL A 309 15.05 -4.77 -5.84
N ALA A 310 14.77 -3.84 -6.73
CA ALA A 310 13.56 -3.03 -6.78
C ALA A 310 12.61 -3.60 -7.84
N LEU A 311 11.55 -4.24 -7.41
CA LEU A 311 10.53 -4.85 -8.25
C LEU A 311 9.51 -3.76 -8.64
N LEU A 312 9.52 -3.30 -9.89
CA LEU A 312 8.75 -2.15 -10.35
C LEU A 312 7.29 -2.57 -10.67
N PHE A 313 6.40 -2.47 -9.69
CA PHE A 313 4.97 -2.84 -9.84
C PHE A 313 4.26 -1.96 -10.86
N GLY A 314 4.51 -0.64 -10.84
CA GLY A 314 3.94 0.29 -11.82
C GLY A 314 4.34 -0.03 -13.26
N SER A 315 5.57 -0.52 -13.45
CA SER A 315 6.04 -1.01 -14.75
C SER A 315 5.38 -2.33 -15.14
N ALA A 316 5.41 -3.32 -14.24
CA ALA A 316 4.88 -4.66 -14.48
C ALA A 316 3.38 -4.64 -14.81
N ASN A 317 2.60 -3.78 -14.15
CA ASN A 317 1.17 -3.61 -14.41
C ASN A 317 0.83 -2.97 -15.77
N ARG A 318 1.82 -2.49 -16.50
CA ARG A 318 1.70 -1.93 -17.85
C ARG A 318 2.52 -2.73 -18.88
N ASP A 319 2.85 -3.99 -18.59
CA ASP A 319 3.63 -4.85 -19.48
C ASP A 319 2.78 -5.36 -20.64
N PRO A 320 3.08 -5.00 -21.92
CA PRO A 320 2.33 -5.46 -23.09
C PRO A 320 2.44 -6.97 -23.35
N ALA A 321 3.40 -7.64 -22.70
CA ALA A 321 3.50 -9.10 -22.78
C ALA A 321 2.40 -9.82 -21.98
N VAL A 322 1.70 -9.09 -21.08
CA VAL A 322 0.66 -9.64 -20.20
C VAL A 322 -0.69 -8.95 -20.42
N PHE A 323 -0.69 -7.64 -20.65
CA PHE A 323 -1.91 -6.85 -20.78
C PHE A 323 -2.08 -6.38 -22.23
N GLU A 324 -3.18 -6.74 -22.85
CA GLU A 324 -3.57 -6.18 -24.15
C GLU A 324 -3.88 -4.68 -24.00
N GLU A 325 -3.34 -3.84 -24.88
CA GLU A 325 -3.45 -2.38 -24.81
C GLU A 325 -3.19 -1.85 -23.38
N PRO A 326 -1.97 -2.09 -22.79
CA PRO A 326 -1.69 -1.81 -21.37
C PRO A 326 -1.86 -0.34 -21.01
N ASP A 327 -1.72 0.56 -21.99
CA ASP A 327 -1.85 2.02 -21.85
C ASP A 327 -3.25 2.54 -22.19
N ARG A 328 -4.25 1.66 -22.31
CA ARG A 328 -5.66 1.99 -22.35
C ARG A 328 -6.32 1.62 -21.02
N LEU A 329 -6.94 2.59 -20.37
CA LEU A 329 -7.83 2.33 -19.24
C LEU A 329 -9.09 1.65 -19.76
N ASP A 330 -9.46 0.50 -19.22
CA ASP A 330 -10.67 -0.24 -19.57
C ASP A 330 -11.36 -0.74 -18.28
N VAL A 331 -12.38 -0.03 -17.82
CA VAL A 331 -13.15 -0.38 -16.60
C VAL A 331 -13.83 -1.76 -16.69
N GLY A 332 -13.90 -2.36 -17.86
CA GLY A 332 -14.43 -3.69 -18.09
C GLY A 332 -13.37 -4.77 -18.33
N ARG A 333 -12.09 -4.50 -18.10
CA ARG A 333 -11.01 -5.49 -18.29
C ARG A 333 -11.23 -6.72 -17.42
N ALA A 334 -11.58 -7.83 -18.05
CA ALA A 334 -11.90 -9.07 -17.35
C ALA A 334 -10.64 -9.88 -16.96
N ASP A 335 -9.65 -9.99 -17.87
CA ASP A 335 -8.36 -10.62 -17.58
C ASP A 335 -7.38 -9.57 -17.10
N ASN A 336 -7.18 -9.52 -15.78
CA ASN A 336 -6.42 -8.46 -15.12
C ASN A 336 -5.49 -9.03 -14.03
N PRO A 337 -4.43 -9.77 -14.41
CA PRO A 337 -3.49 -10.37 -13.46
C PRO A 337 -2.49 -9.34 -12.91
N HIS A 338 -2.97 -8.18 -12.46
CA HIS A 338 -2.11 -7.16 -11.91
C HIS A 338 -1.46 -7.60 -10.59
N ILE A 339 -0.30 -7.02 -10.29
CA ILE A 339 0.50 -7.34 -9.11
C ILE A 339 0.50 -6.23 -8.05
N SER A 340 -0.50 -5.35 -8.06
CA SER A 340 -0.61 -4.24 -7.09
C SER A 340 -0.70 -4.71 -5.64
N PHE A 341 -1.16 -5.94 -5.39
CA PHE A 341 -1.16 -6.58 -4.08
C PHE A 341 0.08 -7.46 -3.82
N GLY A 342 1.10 -7.37 -4.67
CA GLY A 342 2.26 -8.25 -4.61
C GLY A 342 1.93 -9.70 -4.98
N ALA A 343 2.82 -10.61 -4.56
CA ALA A 343 2.66 -12.05 -4.76
C ALA A 343 3.47 -12.86 -3.72
N GLY A 344 3.32 -14.18 -3.74
CA GLY A 344 4.05 -15.09 -2.83
C GLY A 344 3.59 -15.00 -1.39
N ILE A 345 4.52 -15.26 -0.47
CA ILE A 345 4.21 -15.32 0.98
C ILE A 345 3.78 -13.98 1.56
N HIS A 346 4.23 -12.88 0.96
CA HIS A 346 3.87 -11.50 1.34
C HIS A 346 2.70 -10.93 0.51
N PHE A 347 1.93 -11.75 -0.21
CA PHE A 347 0.69 -11.27 -0.85
C PHE A 347 -0.18 -10.51 0.17
N CYS A 348 -0.70 -9.36 -0.21
CA CYS A 348 -1.42 -8.44 0.68
C CYS A 348 -2.53 -9.14 1.48
N LEU A 349 -2.42 -9.09 2.81
CA LEU A 349 -3.44 -9.65 3.70
C LEU A 349 -4.74 -8.86 3.61
N GLY A 350 -4.65 -7.52 3.46
CA GLY A 350 -5.77 -6.59 3.40
C GLY A 350 -6.46 -6.52 2.02
N ALA A 351 -6.00 -7.27 1.00
CA ALA A 351 -6.56 -7.18 -0.35
C ALA A 351 -8.10 -7.33 -0.43
N PRO A 352 -8.76 -8.22 0.33
CA PRO A 352 -10.22 -8.29 0.34
C PRO A 352 -10.87 -7.03 0.93
N LEU A 353 -10.30 -6.45 2.00
CA LEU A 353 -10.84 -5.25 2.65
C LEU A 353 -10.66 -4.02 1.75
N ALA A 354 -9.48 -3.83 1.18
CA ALA A 354 -9.21 -2.73 0.24
C ALA A 354 -10.18 -2.73 -0.94
N ARG A 355 -10.50 -3.92 -1.50
CA ARG A 355 -11.52 -4.05 -2.56
C ARG A 355 -12.90 -3.61 -2.10
N ILE A 356 -13.30 -3.98 -0.87
CA ILE A 356 -14.57 -3.54 -0.29
C ILE A 356 -14.59 -2.03 -0.14
N GLU A 357 -13.57 -1.44 0.46
CA GLU A 357 -13.47 0.01 0.67
C GLU A 357 -13.53 0.79 -0.65
N LEU A 358 -12.78 0.34 -1.66
CA LEU A 358 -12.80 0.94 -2.98
C LEU A 358 -14.17 0.79 -3.65
N MET A 359 -14.75 -0.40 -3.66
CA MET A 359 -16.08 -0.61 -4.26
C MET A 359 -17.15 0.26 -3.59
N GLU A 360 -17.18 0.32 -2.25
CA GLU A 360 -18.18 1.08 -1.53
C GLU A 360 -17.96 2.60 -1.69
N SER A 361 -16.71 3.11 -1.71
CA SER A 361 -16.45 4.55 -1.89
C SER A 361 -16.72 5.02 -3.33
N PHE A 362 -16.26 4.27 -4.33
CA PHE A 362 -16.55 4.60 -5.73
C PHE A 362 -18.04 4.48 -6.02
N GLY A 363 -18.69 3.41 -5.53
CA GLY A 363 -20.13 3.19 -5.66
C GLY A 363 -20.93 4.35 -5.07
N ALA A 364 -20.64 4.74 -3.83
CA ALA A 364 -21.31 5.86 -3.16
C ALA A 364 -21.17 7.18 -3.94
N LEU A 365 -19.97 7.52 -4.40
CA LEU A 365 -19.74 8.74 -5.21
C LEU A 365 -20.49 8.69 -6.55
N LEU A 366 -20.49 7.56 -7.23
CA LEU A 366 -21.17 7.39 -8.50
C LEU A 366 -22.70 7.46 -8.35
N ASP A 367 -23.26 7.02 -7.22
CA ASP A 367 -24.70 6.96 -6.97
C ASP A 367 -25.26 8.27 -6.41
N ARG A 368 -24.46 8.98 -5.58
CA ARG A 368 -24.92 10.16 -4.83
C ARG A 368 -24.53 11.49 -5.48
N ALA A 369 -23.42 11.54 -6.24
CA ALA A 369 -23.03 12.70 -6.99
C ALA A 369 -23.46 12.58 -8.45
N ALA A 370 -24.55 13.27 -8.82
CA ALA A 370 -25.04 13.29 -10.20
C ALA A 370 -23.98 13.87 -11.15
N LYS A 371 -23.21 14.83 -10.65
CA LYS A 371 -22.13 15.48 -11.37
C LYS A 371 -20.90 15.61 -10.46
N LEU A 372 -19.75 15.24 -11.00
CA LEU A 372 -18.43 15.46 -10.41
C LEU A 372 -17.56 16.14 -11.45
N GLU A 373 -16.98 17.28 -11.13
CA GLU A 373 -16.10 18.00 -12.03
C GLU A 373 -14.82 18.44 -11.30
N LEU A 374 -13.70 18.32 -12.00
CA LEU A 374 -12.41 18.76 -11.51
C LEU A 374 -12.36 20.30 -11.47
N ARG A 375 -12.00 20.88 -10.33
CA ARG A 375 -11.81 22.34 -10.18
C ARG A 375 -10.45 22.79 -10.70
N GLN A 376 -9.42 21.95 -10.49
CA GLN A 376 -8.04 22.24 -10.91
C GLN A 376 -7.25 20.94 -11.10
N GLU A 377 -6.19 21.01 -11.88
CA GLU A 377 -5.25 19.89 -12.03
C GLU A 377 -4.60 19.57 -10.68
N PRO A 378 -4.60 18.30 -10.24
CA PRO A 378 -4.02 17.91 -8.96
C PRO A 378 -2.50 17.94 -8.98
N VAL A 379 -1.91 18.14 -7.81
CA VAL A 379 -0.46 18.06 -7.59
C VAL A 379 -0.11 16.72 -6.98
N TRP A 380 0.90 16.05 -7.53
CA TRP A 380 1.43 14.80 -7.02
C TRP A 380 2.22 15.01 -5.72
N LYS A 381 2.11 14.07 -4.78
CA LYS A 381 3.04 13.97 -3.65
C LYS A 381 4.45 13.74 -4.18
N PRO A 382 5.50 14.22 -3.50
CA PRO A 382 6.88 14.05 -4.00
C PRO A 382 7.40 12.63 -3.85
N GLY A 383 6.72 11.75 -3.08
CA GLY A 383 7.11 10.36 -2.86
C GLY A 383 6.92 9.52 -4.12
N PHE A 384 7.89 8.64 -4.38
CA PHE A 384 7.85 7.71 -5.50
C PHE A 384 7.35 6.32 -5.12
N ILE A 385 7.78 5.80 -3.97
CA ILE A 385 7.42 4.43 -3.56
C ILE A 385 5.92 4.32 -3.34
N ILE A 386 5.35 5.28 -2.58
CA ILE A 386 3.91 5.37 -2.35
C ILE A 386 3.38 6.60 -3.10
N ARG A 387 3.00 6.39 -4.36
CA ARG A 387 2.59 7.43 -5.29
C ARG A 387 1.13 7.81 -5.09
N GLY A 388 0.86 9.09 -4.94
CA GLY A 388 -0.50 9.63 -4.77
C GLY A 388 -0.57 11.13 -4.98
N LEU A 389 -1.77 11.66 -4.91
CA LEU A 389 -2.07 13.09 -5.03
C LEU A 389 -2.07 13.76 -3.66
N HIS A 390 -1.67 15.05 -3.60
CA HIS A 390 -1.81 15.86 -2.39
C HIS A 390 -3.27 16.16 -2.07
N ALA A 391 -4.03 16.52 -3.10
CA ALA A 391 -5.44 16.87 -3.02
C ALA A 391 -6.10 16.57 -4.37
N LEU A 392 -7.41 16.34 -4.36
CA LEU A 392 -8.24 16.23 -5.55
C LEU A 392 -9.50 17.07 -5.35
N ASP A 393 -9.42 18.34 -5.77
CA ASP A 393 -10.48 19.33 -5.56
C ASP A 393 -11.55 19.25 -6.64
N LEU A 394 -12.77 18.87 -6.23
CA LEU A 394 -13.90 18.65 -7.13
C LEU A 394 -15.10 19.49 -6.73
N THR A 395 -15.97 19.81 -7.73
CA THR A 395 -17.38 20.11 -7.45
C THR A 395 -18.18 18.82 -7.42
N ALA A 396 -19.19 18.76 -6.56
CA ALA A 396 -20.12 17.64 -6.46
C ALA A 396 -21.56 18.18 -6.39
N GLU A 397 -22.45 17.65 -7.27
CA GLU A 397 -23.89 17.98 -7.32
C GLU A 397 -24.71 16.70 -7.27
#